data_93270a8093db37fd7ef89ea054a9549e
#
_entry.id   93270a8093db37fd7ef89ea054a9549e
#
_cell.length_a   1.000
_cell.length_b   1.000
_cell.length_c   1.000
_cell.angle_alpha   90.00
_cell.angle_beta   90.00
_cell.angle_gamma   90.00
#
_symmetry.space_group_name_H-M   'P 1'
#
loop_
_entity.id
_entity.type
_entity.pdbx_description
1 polymer ?
#
loop_
_entity_poly.entity_id
_entity_poly.type
_entity_poly.pdbx_seq_one_letter_code
_entity_poly.pdbx_strand_id
1 'polypeptide(L)'
;GNGISLLIMVGILARLPQALLQEFTSKVTNNNGGPMLLVFEVIVWLLVIIACVLLVMAVRKIPVQYARRTTAGDFEQDAMGGNRQWIPLKLNASGVMPIIFAQAIMFIPAALAGLSNSETSQSIAGEFSNMFGFWYNFVFALLILIFTYFYTAITVPTNKMADDLKRSGGFIPGVKPGVETGDFLDRIMSLITFPGALFLALIAVFPAIVVSLDVQQSWAMFYGGTSLIIMVGVAIDTIQQINTYLLNKHYDGLMKSGKNRKAVA
;
A
#
# COMPACT_ATOMS: atom_id res chain seq x y z
N GLY A 1 -5.83 -16.83 -3.08
CA GLY A 1 -5.83 -15.69 -2.16
C GLY A 1 -4.85 -15.90 -1.01
N ASN A 2 -4.32 -14.82 -0.46
CA ASN A 2 -3.44 -14.91 0.69
C ASN A 2 -4.28 -15.02 1.98
N GLY A 3 -4.53 -16.24 2.47
CA GLY A 3 -5.36 -16.50 3.65
C GLY A 3 -4.82 -15.88 4.94
N ILE A 4 -3.49 -15.73 5.06
CA ILE A 4 -2.85 -15.11 6.22
C ILE A 4 -3.23 -13.63 6.32
N SER A 5 -3.16 -12.90 5.22
CA SER A 5 -3.53 -11.49 5.18
C SER A 5 -5.01 -11.28 5.54
N LEU A 6 -5.89 -12.16 5.07
CA LEU A 6 -7.31 -12.12 5.39
C LEU A 6 -7.57 -12.39 6.88
N LEU A 7 -6.87 -13.36 7.48
CA LEU A 7 -6.96 -13.64 8.93
C LEU A 7 -6.52 -12.44 9.76
N ILE A 8 -5.43 -11.78 9.39
CA ILE A 8 -4.94 -10.57 10.08
C ILE A 8 -5.98 -9.45 9.97
N MET A 9 -6.55 -9.23 8.78
CA MET A 9 -7.60 -8.23 8.56
C MET A 9 -8.83 -8.49 9.45
N VAL A 10 -9.32 -9.73 9.51
CA VAL A 10 -10.45 -10.11 10.37
C VAL A 10 -10.14 -9.88 11.85
N GLY A 11 -8.92 -10.21 12.30
CA GLY A 11 -8.48 -9.97 13.67
C GLY A 11 -8.44 -8.48 14.04
N ILE A 12 -8.09 -7.61 13.09
CA ILE A 12 -8.14 -6.15 13.28
C ILE A 12 -9.59 -5.67 13.33
N LEU A 13 -10.43 -6.09 12.37
CA LEU A 13 -11.83 -5.71 12.30
C LEU A 13 -12.63 -6.14 13.54
N ALA A 14 -12.31 -7.28 14.13
CA ALA A 14 -12.99 -7.78 15.33
C ALA A 14 -12.82 -6.85 16.56
N ARG A 15 -11.74 -6.07 16.62
CA ARG A 15 -11.47 -5.09 17.70
C ARG A 15 -12.15 -3.74 17.49
N LEU A 16 -12.53 -3.41 16.25
CA LEU A 16 -13.07 -2.10 15.87
C LEU A 16 -14.38 -1.76 16.63
N PRO A 17 -15.40 -2.64 16.74
CA PRO A 17 -16.62 -2.32 17.46
C PRO A 17 -16.40 -2.01 18.94
N GLN A 18 -15.48 -2.76 19.59
CA GLN A 18 -15.14 -2.55 21.00
C GLN A 18 -14.44 -1.20 21.22
N ALA A 19 -13.49 -0.84 20.34
CA ALA A 19 -12.77 0.43 20.41
C ALA A 19 -13.75 1.62 20.23
N LEU A 20 -14.69 1.51 19.28
CA LEU A 20 -15.71 2.53 19.04
C LEU A 20 -16.65 2.69 20.22
N LEU A 21 -17.07 1.59 20.85
CA LEU A 21 -17.90 1.64 22.07
C LEU A 21 -17.16 2.29 23.24
N GLN A 22 -15.86 2.01 23.40
CA GLN A 22 -15.04 2.64 24.44
C GLN A 22 -14.91 4.15 24.21
N GLU A 23 -14.71 4.60 22.98
CA GLU A 23 -14.67 6.03 22.63
C GLU A 23 -16.02 6.69 22.88
N PHE A 24 -17.11 6.06 22.45
CA PHE A 24 -18.47 6.56 22.70
C PHE A 24 -18.77 6.72 24.18
N THR A 25 -18.48 5.72 24.99
CA THR A 25 -18.69 5.79 26.45
C THR A 25 -17.81 6.84 27.11
N SER A 26 -16.56 6.99 26.66
CA SER A 26 -15.64 8.02 27.16
C SER A 26 -16.16 9.44 26.89
N LYS A 27 -16.63 9.71 25.67
CA LYS A 27 -17.11 11.04 25.27
C LYS A 27 -18.47 11.39 25.85
N VAL A 28 -19.36 10.42 25.99
CA VAL A 28 -20.73 10.65 26.49
C VAL A 28 -20.76 10.67 28.03
N THR A 29 -20.01 9.78 28.70
CA THR A 29 -20.05 9.65 30.16
C THR A 29 -19.14 10.64 30.87
N ASN A 30 -17.95 10.93 30.33
CA ASN A 30 -16.95 11.78 30.97
C ASN A 30 -17.00 13.26 30.53
N ASN A 31 -17.99 13.67 29.75
CA ASN A 31 -18.15 15.05 29.24
C ASN A 31 -16.92 15.62 28.50
N ASN A 32 -16.02 14.79 28.00
CA ASN A 32 -14.85 15.20 27.23
C ASN A 32 -15.23 15.55 25.78
N GLY A 33 -15.83 16.71 25.58
CA GLY A 33 -16.13 17.25 24.26
C GLY A 33 -17.49 16.89 23.66
N GLY A 34 -18.28 16.04 24.31
CA GLY A 34 -19.65 15.71 23.91
C GLY A 34 -19.76 14.90 22.59
N PRO A 35 -20.99 14.52 22.19
CA PRO A 35 -21.23 13.69 21.01
C PRO A 35 -20.83 14.36 19.69
N MET A 36 -20.72 15.70 19.64
CA MET A 36 -20.32 16.46 18.46
C MET A 36 -18.87 16.16 18.07
N LEU A 37 -17.97 16.01 19.04
CA LEU A 37 -16.57 15.71 18.82
C LEU A 37 -16.38 14.30 18.28
N LEU A 38 -17.19 13.33 18.72
CA LEU A 38 -17.19 11.97 18.19
C LEU A 38 -17.57 11.95 16.70
N VAL A 39 -18.57 12.73 16.28
CA VAL A 39 -18.96 12.84 14.86
C VAL A 39 -17.78 13.38 14.04
N PHE A 40 -17.08 14.39 14.54
CA PHE A 40 -15.90 14.93 13.89
C PHE A 40 -14.78 13.89 13.78
N GLU A 41 -14.50 13.13 14.82
CA GLU A 41 -13.55 12.03 14.82
C GLU A 41 -13.87 10.98 13.75
N VAL A 42 -15.11 10.55 13.66
CA VAL A 42 -15.52 9.57 12.62
C VAL A 42 -15.32 10.13 11.20
N ILE A 43 -15.62 11.41 10.99
CA ILE A 43 -15.38 12.07 9.69
C ILE A 43 -13.88 12.07 9.34
N VAL A 44 -13.02 12.44 10.30
CA VAL A 44 -11.56 12.43 10.11
C VAL A 44 -11.07 11.00 9.83
N TRP A 45 -11.59 10.00 10.54
CA TRP A 45 -11.26 8.60 10.30
C TRP A 45 -11.61 8.14 8.89
N LEU A 46 -12.80 8.46 8.39
CA LEU A 46 -13.20 8.17 7.02
C LEU A 46 -12.29 8.86 5.99
N LEU A 47 -11.88 10.10 6.25
CA LEU A 47 -10.97 10.83 5.38
C LEU A 47 -9.60 10.15 5.31
N VAL A 48 -9.08 9.67 6.43
CA VAL A 48 -7.80 8.92 6.48
C VAL A 48 -7.91 7.59 5.72
N ILE A 49 -9.05 6.89 5.82
CA ILE A 49 -9.29 5.67 5.03
C ILE A 49 -9.25 6.00 3.53
N ILE A 50 -9.94 7.05 3.09
CA ILE A 50 -9.92 7.48 1.69
C ILE A 50 -8.51 7.80 1.23
N ALA A 51 -7.73 8.54 2.02
CA ALA A 51 -6.34 8.84 1.72
C ALA A 51 -5.48 7.57 1.59
N CYS A 52 -5.69 6.58 2.47
CA CYS A 52 -5.01 5.30 2.42
C CYS A 52 -5.38 4.49 1.16
N VAL A 53 -6.67 4.47 0.78
CA VAL A 53 -7.15 3.83 -0.45
C VAL A 53 -6.50 4.47 -1.68
N LEU A 54 -6.46 5.81 -1.74
CA LEU A 54 -5.80 6.53 -2.83
C LEU A 54 -4.32 6.18 -2.95
N LEU A 55 -3.61 6.07 -1.83
CA LEU A 55 -2.20 5.66 -1.81
C LEU A 55 -2.01 4.25 -2.40
N VAL A 56 -2.81 3.28 -1.94
CA VAL A 56 -2.69 1.88 -2.36
C VAL A 56 -3.09 1.70 -3.84
N MET A 57 -4.06 2.47 -4.32
CA MET A 57 -4.52 2.42 -5.70
C MET A 57 -3.69 3.29 -6.65
N ALA A 58 -2.84 4.17 -6.13
CA ALA A 58 -2.03 5.07 -6.95
C ALA A 58 -1.04 4.31 -7.84
N VAL A 59 -1.16 4.50 -9.16
CA VAL A 59 -0.36 3.81 -10.18
C VAL A 59 0.15 4.81 -11.21
N ARG A 60 1.45 4.78 -11.48
CA ARG A 60 2.08 5.49 -12.59
C ARG A 60 2.04 4.62 -13.84
N LYS A 61 1.41 5.08 -14.91
CA LYS A 61 1.34 4.38 -16.20
C LYS A 61 2.48 4.83 -17.10
N ILE A 62 3.32 3.89 -17.57
CA ILE A 62 4.40 4.15 -18.53
C ILE A 62 3.96 3.63 -19.89
N PRO A 63 3.99 4.46 -20.97
CA PRO A 63 3.63 4.00 -22.29
C PRO A 63 4.73 3.09 -22.87
N VAL A 64 4.32 1.97 -23.42
CA VAL A 64 5.17 1.01 -24.12
C VAL A 64 4.58 0.76 -25.49
N GLN A 65 5.42 0.72 -26.52
CA GLN A 65 5.04 0.38 -27.88
C GLN A 65 5.65 -0.96 -28.25
N TYR A 66 4.86 -1.82 -28.88
CA TYR A 66 5.32 -3.09 -29.42
C TYR A 66 5.45 -2.99 -30.94
N ALA A 67 6.57 -3.47 -31.49
CA ALA A 67 6.74 -3.58 -32.92
C ALA A 67 5.82 -4.67 -33.45
N ARG A 68 4.79 -4.29 -34.23
CA ARG A 68 3.89 -5.21 -34.92
C ARG A 68 4.32 -5.36 -36.35
N ARG A 69 4.42 -6.62 -36.86
CA ARG A 69 4.53 -6.85 -38.30
C ARG A 69 3.16 -6.58 -38.93
N THR A 70 3.04 -5.52 -39.69
CA THR A 70 1.88 -5.27 -40.54
C THR A 70 2.02 -6.14 -41.76
N THR A 71 1.08 -7.06 -41.99
CA THR A 71 0.93 -7.79 -43.25
C THR A 71 0.29 -6.85 -44.26
N ALA A 72 0.77 -6.84 -45.51
CA ALA A 72 0.46 -5.91 -46.57
C ALA A 72 -1.02 -5.90 -47.04
N GLY A 73 -1.96 -5.60 -46.16
CA GLY A 73 -3.39 -5.51 -46.42
C GLY A 73 -4.16 -4.57 -45.52
N ASP A 74 -3.59 -4.16 -44.40
CA ASP A 74 -4.27 -3.36 -43.37
C ASP A 74 -3.73 -1.91 -43.28
N PHE A 75 -3.43 -1.32 -44.42
CA PHE A 75 -2.79 0.02 -44.45
C PHE A 75 -3.70 1.19 -44.07
N GLU A 76 -5.02 1.05 -44.05
CA GLU A 76 -5.90 2.23 -43.89
C GLU A 76 -6.46 2.43 -42.48
N GLN A 77 -6.56 1.42 -41.66
CA GLN A 77 -7.20 1.57 -40.32
C GLN A 77 -6.25 1.56 -39.13
N ASP A 78 -5.03 1.02 -39.24
CA ASP A 78 -4.08 0.90 -38.13
C ASP A 78 -2.83 1.80 -38.22
N ALA A 79 -2.74 2.67 -39.23
CA ALA A 79 -1.55 3.50 -39.47
C ALA A 79 -1.34 4.60 -38.40
N MET A 80 -2.34 4.91 -37.56
CA MET A 80 -2.25 5.94 -36.53
C MET A 80 -2.22 5.44 -35.09
N GLY A 81 -2.33 4.14 -34.84
CA GLY A 81 -2.46 3.62 -33.50
C GLY A 81 -1.65 2.35 -33.26
N GLY A 82 -0.31 2.43 -33.31
CA GLY A 82 0.51 1.34 -32.73
C GLY A 82 -0.05 0.99 -31.35
N ASN A 83 -0.25 -0.30 -31.08
CA ASN A 83 -0.88 -0.81 -29.85
C ASN A 83 -0.11 -0.32 -28.62
N ARG A 84 -0.46 0.88 -28.14
CA ARG A 84 0.15 1.49 -26.95
C ARG A 84 -0.36 0.72 -25.74
N GLN A 85 0.50 -0.04 -25.15
CA GLN A 85 0.27 -0.67 -23.84
C GLN A 85 0.88 0.19 -22.74
N TRP A 86 0.35 0.04 -21.55
CA TRP A 86 0.80 0.80 -20.39
C TRP A 86 1.31 -0.18 -19.35
N ILE A 87 2.52 0.06 -18.86
CA ILE A 87 3.05 -0.65 -17.68
C ILE A 87 2.60 0.11 -16.44
N PRO A 88 1.76 -0.51 -15.58
CA PRO A 88 1.34 0.09 -14.32
C PRO A 88 2.43 -0.08 -13.26
N LEU A 89 3.08 1.00 -12.84
CA LEU A 89 3.98 1.01 -11.69
C LEU A 89 3.21 1.50 -10.46
N LYS A 90 3.06 0.65 -9.45
CA LYS A 90 2.38 1.01 -8.20
C LYS A 90 3.24 1.99 -7.40
N LEU A 91 2.62 3.03 -6.83
CA LEU A 91 3.27 3.99 -5.95
C LEU A 91 3.79 3.30 -4.68
N ASN A 92 2.98 2.41 -4.12
CA ASN A 92 3.33 1.55 -2.99
C ASN A 92 3.59 0.12 -3.50
N ALA A 93 4.70 -0.09 -4.21
CA ALA A 93 5.08 -1.41 -4.72
C ALA A 93 5.53 -2.35 -3.60
N SER A 94 6.09 -1.82 -2.52
CA SER A 94 6.56 -2.57 -1.35
C SER A 94 5.41 -3.04 -0.44
N GLY A 95 4.19 -2.52 -0.60
CA GLY A 95 3.02 -2.89 0.20
C GLY A 95 3.14 -2.48 1.67
N VAL A 96 2.80 -3.39 2.56
CA VAL A 96 2.78 -3.18 4.02
C VAL A 96 4.10 -3.59 4.69
N MET A 97 4.96 -4.34 3.99
CA MET A 97 6.19 -4.92 4.54
C MET A 97 7.12 -3.91 5.23
N PRO A 98 7.41 -2.72 4.65
CA PRO A 98 8.28 -1.74 5.28
C PRO A 98 7.85 -1.33 6.69
N ILE A 99 6.55 -1.20 6.90
CA ILE A 99 5.99 -0.78 8.19
C ILE A 99 6.15 -1.90 9.22
N ILE A 100 5.89 -3.15 8.83
CA ILE A 100 6.02 -4.32 9.71
C ILE A 100 7.48 -4.46 10.18
N PHE A 101 8.45 -4.30 9.27
CA PHE A 101 9.86 -4.37 9.64
C PHE A 101 10.31 -3.18 10.49
N ALA A 102 9.86 -1.97 10.17
CA ALA A 102 10.13 -0.80 11.01
C ALA A 102 9.61 -1.02 12.44
N GLN A 103 8.39 -1.54 12.58
CA GLN A 103 7.79 -1.85 13.88
C GLN A 103 8.56 -2.96 14.64
N ALA A 104 9.01 -3.99 13.93
CA ALA A 104 9.81 -5.07 14.54
C ALA A 104 11.16 -4.55 15.05
N ILE A 105 11.82 -3.64 14.31
CA ILE A 105 13.08 -3.03 14.75
C ILE A 105 12.87 -2.10 15.94
N MET A 106 11.76 -1.36 15.98
CA MET A 106 11.44 -0.50 17.12
C MET A 106 11.27 -1.27 18.43
N PHE A 107 10.99 -2.58 18.37
CA PHE A 107 10.95 -3.43 19.55
C PHE A 107 12.34 -3.68 20.17
N ILE A 108 13.42 -3.62 19.36
CA ILE A 108 14.79 -3.91 19.82
C ILE A 108 15.27 -2.91 20.89
N PRO A 109 15.18 -1.58 20.69
CA PRO A 109 15.56 -0.61 21.73
C PRO A 109 14.79 -0.80 23.04
N ALA A 110 13.48 -1.06 22.95
CA ALA A 110 12.65 -1.30 24.12
C ALA A 110 13.05 -2.56 24.90
N ALA A 111 13.39 -3.64 24.18
CA ALA A 111 13.87 -4.89 24.81
C ALA A 111 15.26 -4.75 25.45
N LEU A 112 16.20 -4.07 24.76
CA LEU A 112 17.56 -3.84 25.28
C LEU A 112 17.54 -2.95 26.52
N ALA A 113 16.68 -1.98 26.56
CA ALA A 113 16.50 -1.08 27.67
C ALA A 113 16.00 -1.77 28.95
N GLY A 114 15.16 -2.80 28.79
CA GLY A 114 14.73 -3.65 29.91
C GLY A 114 15.82 -4.53 30.48
N LEU A 115 16.94 -4.75 29.79
CA LEU A 115 18.06 -5.57 30.21
C LEU A 115 19.18 -4.77 30.93
N SER A 116 19.20 -3.44 30.77
CA SER A 116 20.24 -2.58 31.31
C SER A 116 19.76 -1.85 32.58
N ASN A 117 20.56 -1.96 33.66
CA ASN A 117 20.28 -1.33 34.95
C ASN A 117 20.85 0.10 35.08
N SER A 118 21.37 0.71 34.02
CA SER A 118 21.93 2.07 34.07
C SER A 118 20.81 3.12 33.93
N GLU A 119 20.91 4.21 34.73
CA GLU A 119 19.93 5.30 34.72
C GLU A 119 19.73 5.93 33.30
N THR A 120 20.81 6.02 32.54
CA THR A 120 20.78 6.56 31.16
C THR A 120 20.01 5.64 30.19
N SER A 121 20.14 4.33 30.35
CA SER A 121 19.40 3.39 29.50
C SER A 121 17.92 3.32 29.89
N GLN A 122 17.58 3.51 31.15
CA GLN A 122 16.19 3.58 31.61
C GLN A 122 15.48 4.83 31.11
N SER A 123 16.12 5.99 31.01
CA SER A 123 15.53 7.19 30.46
C SER A 123 15.31 7.07 28.95
N ILE A 124 16.28 6.53 28.21
CA ILE A 124 16.12 6.22 26.77
C ILE A 124 15.01 5.17 26.57
N ALA A 125 14.97 4.15 27.43
CA ALA A 125 13.93 3.13 27.41
C ALA A 125 12.53 3.72 27.58
N GLY A 126 12.37 4.65 28.49
CA GLY A 126 11.10 5.34 28.76
C GLY A 126 10.58 6.05 27.51
N GLU A 127 11.45 6.77 26.79
CA GLU A 127 11.11 7.47 25.56
C GLU A 127 10.71 6.50 24.42
N PHE A 128 11.42 5.39 24.27
CA PHE A 128 11.12 4.37 23.25
C PHE A 128 10.01 3.38 23.63
N SER A 129 9.66 3.30 24.90
CA SER A 129 8.52 2.51 25.36
C SER A 129 7.18 3.21 25.12
N ASN A 130 7.20 4.53 25.02
CA ASN A 130 6.01 5.32 24.73
C ASN A 130 5.76 5.38 23.22
N MET A 131 4.86 4.52 22.71
CA MET A 131 4.50 4.44 21.27
C MET A 131 3.97 5.76 20.70
N PHE A 132 3.48 6.68 21.53
CA PHE A 132 2.96 7.98 21.13
C PHE A 132 3.94 9.12 21.36
N GLY A 133 5.15 8.82 21.89
CA GLY A 133 6.22 9.79 22.09
C GLY A 133 6.77 10.36 20.78
N PHE A 134 7.25 11.61 20.83
CA PHE A 134 7.80 12.28 19.64
C PHE A 134 9.03 11.53 19.08
N TRP A 135 9.98 11.14 19.93
CA TRP A 135 11.20 10.45 19.50
C TRP A 135 10.92 9.08 18.90
N TYR A 136 9.98 8.33 19.50
CA TYR A 136 9.52 7.06 18.94
C TYR A 136 9.00 7.24 17.51
N ASN A 137 8.07 8.16 17.31
CA ASN A 137 7.44 8.38 16.02
C ASN A 137 8.38 8.96 14.96
N PHE A 138 9.34 9.80 15.38
CA PHE A 138 10.37 10.33 14.47
C PHE A 138 11.27 9.22 13.93
N VAL A 139 11.83 8.37 14.82
CA VAL A 139 12.66 7.24 14.41
C VAL A 139 11.86 6.23 13.59
N PHE A 140 10.61 5.98 13.98
CA PHE A 140 9.71 5.09 13.26
C PHE A 140 9.44 5.57 11.82
N ALA A 141 9.14 6.85 11.64
CA ALA A 141 8.98 7.45 10.31
C ALA A 141 10.23 7.33 9.45
N LEU A 142 11.40 7.59 10.03
CA LEU A 142 12.68 7.48 9.34
C LEU A 142 12.96 6.03 8.91
N LEU A 143 12.70 5.06 9.78
CA LEU A 143 12.83 3.64 9.45
C LEU A 143 11.88 3.24 8.33
N ILE A 144 10.63 3.70 8.34
CA ILE A 144 9.68 3.43 7.26
C ILE A 144 10.21 3.95 5.92
N LEU A 145 10.77 5.16 5.89
CA LEU A 145 11.37 5.72 4.67
C LEU A 145 12.48 4.83 4.14
N ILE A 146 13.44 4.45 5.00
CA ILE A 146 14.59 3.60 4.62
C ILE A 146 14.10 2.24 4.11
N PHE A 147 13.21 1.58 4.85
CA PHE A 147 12.69 0.27 4.46
C PHE A 147 11.85 0.30 3.21
N THR A 148 11.09 1.37 2.97
CA THR A 148 10.30 1.50 1.74
C THR A 148 11.20 1.54 0.52
N TYR A 149 12.31 2.28 0.55
CA TYR A 149 13.30 2.28 -0.52
C TYR A 149 13.94 0.90 -0.71
N PHE A 150 14.39 0.29 0.39
CA PHE A 150 15.02 -1.03 0.36
C PHE A 150 14.08 -2.09 -0.23
N TYR A 151 12.84 -2.17 0.25
CA TYR A 151 11.86 -3.14 -0.24
C TYR A 151 11.43 -2.86 -1.68
N THR A 152 11.28 -1.61 -2.08
CA THR A 152 10.93 -1.28 -3.46
C THR A 152 12.02 -1.74 -4.42
N ALA A 153 13.29 -1.54 -4.07
CA ALA A 153 14.42 -2.00 -4.88
C ALA A 153 14.47 -3.53 -5.06
N ILE A 154 14.05 -4.28 -4.03
CA ILE A 154 14.00 -5.75 -4.10
C ILE A 154 12.77 -6.24 -4.86
N THR A 155 11.61 -5.62 -4.61
CA THR A 155 10.32 -6.10 -5.13
C THR A 155 10.15 -5.80 -6.62
N VAL A 156 10.72 -4.69 -7.11
CA VAL A 156 10.61 -4.28 -8.51
C VAL A 156 11.97 -4.45 -9.22
N PRO A 157 12.23 -5.62 -9.84
CA PRO A 157 13.47 -5.85 -10.56
C PRO A 157 13.44 -5.16 -11.93
N THR A 158 13.78 -3.88 -11.98
CA THR A 158 13.74 -3.02 -13.17
C THR A 158 14.54 -3.58 -14.33
N ASN A 159 15.71 -4.20 -14.07
CA ASN A 159 16.54 -4.83 -15.08
C ASN A 159 15.86 -6.02 -15.76
N LYS A 160 15.16 -6.88 -14.99
CA LYS A 160 14.40 -8.01 -15.57
C LYS A 160 13.22 -7.50 -16.41
N MET A 161 12.53 -6.46 -15.96
CA MET A 161 11.45 -5.84 -16.71
C MET A 161 11.95 -5.27 -18.04
N ALA A 162 13.13 -4.64 -18.06
CA ALA A 162 13.74 -4.12 -19.29
C ALA A 162 14.15 -5.24 -20.26
N ASP A 163 14.69 -6.35 -19.75
CA ASP A 163 15.04 -7.52 -20.56
C ASP A 163 13.79 -8.21 -21.14
N ASP A 164 12.73 -8.34 -20.36
CA ASP A 164 11.46 -8.94 -20.81
C ASP A 164 10.80 -8.06 -21.88
N LEU A 165 10.85 -6.73 -21.74
CA LEU A 165 10.41 -5.79 -22.77
C LEU A 165 11.21 -5.96 -24.06
N LYS A 166 12.53 -6.04 -23.96
CA LYS A 166 13.41 -6.23 -25.12
C LYS A 166 13.11 -7.56 -25.82
N ARG A 167 12.91 -8.64 -25.07
CA ARG A 167 12.59 -9.99 -25.63
C ARG A 167 11.22 -10.01 -26.31
N SER A 168 10.25 -9.28 -25.77
CA SER A 168 8.91 -9.19 -26.36
C SER A 168 8.80 -8.18 -27.52
N GLY A 169 9.91 -7.52 -27.91
CA GLY A 169 9.92 -6.50 -28.95
C GLY A 169 9.24 -5.19 -28.55
N GLY A 170 9.04 -4.97 -27.23
CA GLY A 170 8.53 -3.73 -26.68
C GLY A 170 9.63 -2.70 -26.46
N PHE A 171 9.33 -1.44 -26.65
CA PHE A 171 10.22 -0.33 -26.35
C PHE A 171 9.46 0.86 -25.75
N ILE A 172 10.14 1.64 -24.93
CA ILE A 172 9.61 2.90 -24.39
C ILE A 172 9.99 4.02 -25.37
N PRO A 173 9.03 4.82 -25.84
CA PRO A 173 9.35 5.93 -26.74
C PRO A 173 10.38 6.88 -26.14
N GLY A 174 11.47 7.12 -26.86
CA GLY A 174 12.54 8.02 -26.45
C GLY A 174 13.67 7.37 -25.63
N VAL A 175 13.60 6.06 -25.34
CA VAL A 175 14.62 5.32 -24.59
C VAL A 175 15.09 4.11 -25.40
N LYS A 176 16.42 3.86 -25.46
CA LYS A 176 16.94 2.69 -26.15
C LYS A 176 16.60 1.40 -25.39
N PRO A 177 16.13 0.34 -26.08
CA PRO A 177 15.81 -0.94 -25.46
C PRO A 177 17.06 -1.62 -24.88
N GLY A 178 16.94 -2.13 -23.66
CA GLY A 178 18.00 -2.80 -22.93
C GLY A 178 18.36 -2.06 -21.63
N VAL A 179 19.65 -1.90 -21.34
CA VAL A 179 20.15 -1.32 -20.08
C VAL A 179 19.61 0.09 -19.82
N GLU A 180 19.57 0.96 -20.84
CA GLU A 180 19.03 2.32 -20.70
C GLU A 180 17.54 2.32 -20.30
N THR A 181 16.77 1.31 -20.74
CA THR A 181 15.38 1.14 -20.30
C THR A 181 15.30 0.74 -18.83
N GLY A 182 16.23 -0.09 -18.34
CA GLY A 182 16.35 -0.47 -16.93
C GLY A 182 16.65 0.76 -16.07
N ASP A 183 17.64 1.55 -16.44
CA ASP A 183 18.03 2.77 -15.72
C ASP A 183 16.90 3.82 -15.70
N PHE A 184 16.17 3.95 -16.81
CA PHE A 184 15.01 4.83 -16.90
C PHE A 184 13.88 4.38 -15.95
N LEU A 185 13.58 3.08 -15.92
CA LEU A 185 12.57 2.52 -15.00
C LEU A 185 13.00 2.69 -13.55
N ASP A 186 14.27 2.45 -13.22
CA ASP A 186 14.81 2.60 -11.87
C ASP A 186 14.72 4.06 -11.39
N ARG A 187 15.08 5.00 -12.25
CA ARG A 187 14.93 6.44 -11.97
C ARG A 187 13.47 6.83 -11.71
N ILE A 188 12.53 6.32 -12.50
CA ILE A 188 11.10 6.58 -12.27
C ILE A 188 10.64 5.96 -10.96
N MET A 189 11.04 4.70 -10.68
CA MET A 189 10.69 4.03 -9.44
C MET A 189 11.20 4.78 -8.22
N SER A 190 12.46 5.23 -8.21
CA SER A 190 13.01 5.99 -7.10
C SER A 190 12.27 7.31 -6.86
N LEU A 191 11.90 8.02 -7.95
CA LEU A 191 11.11 9.26 -7.87
C LEU A 191 9.69 9.05 -7.33
N ILE A 192 9.05 7.92 -7.69
CA ILE A 192 7.70 7.58 -7.24
C ILE A 192 7.72 7.07 -5.80
N THR A 193 8.76 6.34 -5.42
CA THR A 193 8.90 5.76 -4.07
C THR A 193 8.99 6.85 -3.01
N PHE A 194 9.63 7.99 -3.28
CA PHE A 194 9.78 9.07 -2.31
C PHE A 194 8.43 9.60 -1.77
N PRO A 195 7.51 10.12 -2.61
CA PRO A 195 6.21 10.58 -2.13
C PRO A 195 5.38 9.44 -1.54
N GLY A 196 5.50 8.21 -2.07
CA GLY A 196 4.84 7.03 -1.52
C GLY A 196 5.31 6.71 -0.09
N ALA A 197 6.62 6.72 0.14
CA ALA A 197 7.22 6.46 1.44
C ALA A 197 6.88 7.56 2.47
N LEU A 198 6.89 8.83 2.04
CA LEU A 198 6.53 9.95 2.89
C LEU A 198 5.06 9.87 3.34
N PHE A 199 4.16 9.52 2.42
CA PHE A 199 2.75 9.36 2.73
C PHE A 199 2.49 8.15 3.65
N LEU A 200 3.23 7.04 3.43
CA LEU A 200 3.22 5.87 4.30
C LEU A 200 3.66 6.21 5.73
N ALA A 201 4.77 6.95 5.86
CA ALA A 201 5.29 7.40 7.15
C ALA A 201 4.28 8.32 7.87
N LEU A 202 3.63 9.23 7.13
CA LEU A 202 2.62 10.13 7.67
C LEU A 202 1.41 9.36 8.22
N ILE A 203 0.87 8.39 7.46
CA ILE A 203 -0.24 7.54 7.94
C ILE A 203 0.20 6.70 9.14
N ALA A 204 1.44 6.22 9.18
CA ALA A 204 1.94 5.41 10.28
C ALA A 204 2.08 6.19 11.59
N VAL A 205 2.43 7.48 11.53
CA VAL A 205 2.59 8.38 12.67
C VAL A 205 1.26 9.03 13.08
N PHE A 206 0.26 9.03 12.21
CA PHE A 206 -1.01 9.71 12.43
C PHE A 206 -1.70 9.36 13.76
N PRO A 207 -1.71 8.09 14.24
CA PRO A 207 -2.26 7.74 15.55
C PRO A 207 -1.67 8.54 16.71
N ALA A 208 -0.38 8.83 16.68
CA ALA A 208 0.28 9.62 17.73
C ALA A 208 -0.24 11.07 17.76
N ILE A 209 -0.50 11.65 16.58
CA ILE A 209 -1.10 12.98 16.48
C ILE A 209 -2.53 12.97 17.03
N VAL A 210 -3.31 11.93 16.72
CA VAL A 210 -4.70 11.81 17.17
C VAL A 210 -4.78 11.63 18.69
N VAL A 211 -3.87 10.86 19.29
CA VAL A 211 -3.80 10.71 20.77
C VAL A 211 -3.47 12.04 21.43
N SER A 212 -2.64 12.89 20.82
CA SER A 212 -2.33 14.21 21.38
C SER A 212 -3.55 15.17 21.37
N LEU A 213 -4.63 14.82 20.66
CA LEU A 213 -5.91 15.54 20.62
C LEU A 213 -6.97 14.95 21.58
N ASP A 214 -6.54 14.23 22.64
CA ASP A 214 -7.40 13.61 23.66
C ASP A 214 -8.37 12.52 23.13
N VAL A 215 -7.99 11.83 22.07
CA VAL A 215 -8.67 10.63 21.57
C VAL A 215 -8.16 9.41 22.33
N GLN A 216 -9.04 8.47 22.70
CA GLN A 216 -8.64 7.25 23.40
C GLN A 216 -7.66 6.40 22.57
N GLN A 217 -6.64 5.87 23.23
CA GLN A 217 -5.58 5.09 22.58
C GLN A 217 -6.11 3.90 21.78
N SER A 218 -7.16 3.24 22.29
CA SER A 218 -7.79 2.09 21.63
C SER A 218 -8.40 2.46 20.28
N TRP A 219 -9.03 3.64 20.18
CA TRP A 219 -9.62 4.15 18.96
C TRP A 219 -8.58 4.79 18.04
N ALA A 220 -7.61 5.50 18.58
CA ALA A 220 -6.53 6.12 17.82
C ALA A 220 -5.72 5.11 16.98
N MET A 221 -5.56 3.87 17.45
CA MET A 221 -4.89 2.80 16.71
C MET A 221 -5.57 2.48 15.36
N PHE A 222 -6.84 2.81 15.18
CA PHE A 222 -7.57 2.61 13.93
C PHE A 222 -7.47 3.78 12.95
N TYR A 223 -6.94 4.94 13.39
CA TYR A 223 -6.73 6.09 12.50
C TYR A 223 -5.52 5.95 11.58
N GLY A 224 -4.65 4.97 11.82
CA GLY A 224 -3.44 4.82 11.03
C GLY A 224 -2.60 3.63 11.46
N GLY A 225 -1.30 3.77 11.28
CA GLY A 225 -0.35 2.72 11.59
C GLY A 225 -0.50 1.49 10.70
N THR A 226 0.02 0.37 11.18
CA THR A 226 0.00 -0.90 10.45
C THR A 226 -1.41 -1.45 10.25
N SER A 227 -2.30 -1.28 11.23
CA SER A 227 -3.64 -1.87 11.23
C SER A 227 -4.50 -1.34 10.07
N LEU A 228 -4.53 -0.03 9.87
CA LEU A 228 -5.33 0.59 8.82
C LEU A 228 -4.80 0.25 7.42
N ILE A 229 -3.48 0.31 7.24
CA ILE A 229 -2.85 0.02 5.94
C ILE A 229 -3.03 -1.44 5.56
N ILE A 230 -2.90 -2.36 6.53
CA ILE A 230 -3.17 -3.79 6.30
C ILE A 230 -4.63 -4.01 5.94
N MET A 231 -5.56 -3.42 6.69
CA MET A 231 -6.99 -3.55 6.44
C MET A 231 -7.36 -3.08 5.03
N VAL A 232 -6.94 -1.89 4.63
CA VAL A 232 -7.21 -1.33 3.31
C VAL A 232 -6.51 -2.11 2.20
N GLY A 233 -5.23 -2.44 2.38
CA GLY A 233 -4.45 -3.21 1.40
C GLY A 233 -5.06 -4.56 1.11
N VAL A 234 -5.39 -5.33 2.14
CA VAL A 234 -6.00 -6.67 2.00
C VAL A 234 -7.40 -6.58 1.41
N ALA A 235 -8.21 -5.57 1.79
CA ALA A 235 -9.53 -5.37 1.20
C ALA A 235 -9.45 -5.10 -0.31
N ILE A 236 -8.53 -4.24 -0.75
CA ILE A 236 -8.32 -3.93 -2.16
C ILE A 236 -7.82 -5.17 -2.92
N ASP A 237 -6.84 -5.89 -2.38
CA ASP A 237 -6.33 -7.13 -3.00
C ASP A 237 -7.43 -8.18 -3.13
N THR A 238 -8.28 -8.33 -2.12
CA THR A 238 -9.42 -9.27 -2.15
C THR A 238 -10.43 -8.88 -3.23
N ILE A 239 -10.79 -7.60 -3.34
CA ILE A 239 -11.69 -7.10 -4.38
C ILE A 239 -11.10 -7.36 -5.77
N GLN A 240 -9.80 -7.10 -5.97
CA GLN A 240 -9.12 -7.36 -7.23
C GLN A 240 -9.14 -8.86 -7.60
N GLN A 241 -8.92 -9.75 -6.64
CA GLN A 241 -8.99 -11.20 -6.84
C GLN A 241 -10.40 -11.64 -7.22
N ILE A 242 -11.43 -11.13 -6.55
CA ILE A 242 -12.84 -11.42 -6.86
C ILE A 242 -13.16 -10.96 -8.29
N ASN A 243 -12.77 -9.76 -8.66
CA ASN A 243 -13.00 -9.22 -9.99
C ASN A 243 -12.29 -10.07 -11.07
N THR A 244 -11.06 -10.48 -10.84
CA THR A 244 -10.32 -11.36 -11.75
C THR A 244 -11.01 -12.72 -11.90
N TYR A 245 -11.47 -13.30 -10.81
CA TYR A 245 -12.19 -14.58 -10.83
C TYR A 245 -13.52 -14.47 -11.59
N LEU A 246 -14.28 -13.40 -11.38
CA LEU A 246 -15.55 -13.15 -12.08
C LEU A 246 -15.33 -12.98 -13.60
N LEU A 247 -14.30 -12.21 -13.99
CA LEU A 247 -13.93 -12.06 -15.40
C LEU A 247 -13.58 -13.39 -16.03
N ASN A 248 -12.71 -14.19 -15.41
CA ASN A 248 -12.35 -15.50 -15.94
C ASN A 248 -13.57 -16.42 -16.10
N LYS A 249 -14.47 -16.46 -15.11
CA LYS A 249 -15.70 -17.26 -15.17
C LYS A 249 -16.65 -16.76 -16.27
N HIS A 250 -16.72 -15.46 -16.50
CA HIS A 250 -17.52 -14.91 -17.58
C HIS A 250 -17.00 -15.32 -18.96
N TYR A 251 -15.69 -15.28 -19.17
CA TYR A 251 -15.05 -15.73 -20.42
C TYR A 251 -15.23 -17.23 -20.64
N ASP A 252 -15.11 -18.08 -19.63
CA ASP A 252 -15.37 -19.52 -19.72
C ASP A 252 -16.83 -19.82 -20.11
N GLY A 253 -17.78 -19.04 -19.61
CA GLY A 253 -19.19 -19.12 -20.01
C GLY A 253 -19.42 -18.84 -21.49
N LEU A 254 -18.77 -17.81 -22.04
CA LEU A 254 -18.85 -17.44 -23.43
C LEU A 254 -18.21 -18.48 -24.35
N MET A 255 -17.06 -19.06 -23.97
CA MET A 255 -16.40 -20.11 -24.76
C MET A 255 -17.24 -21.40 -24.79
N LYS A 256 -17.88 -21.80 -23.69
CA LYS A 256 -18.78 -22.96 -23.65
C LYS A 256 -20.02 -22.76 -24.51
N SER A 257 -20.59 -21.56 -24.52
CA SER A 257 -21.74 -21.22 -25.38
C SER A 257 -21.38 -21.25 -26.88
N GLY A 258 -20.16 -20.79 -27.24
CA GLY A 258 -19.67 -20.83 -28.62
C GLY A 258 -19.42 -22.26 -29.15
N LYS A 259 -19.01 -23.18 -28.26
CA LYS A 259 -18.77 -24.61 -28.64
C LYS A 259 -20.07 -25.34 -28.90
N ASN A 260 -21.14 -25.04 -28.17
CA ASN A 260 -22.46 -25.66 -28.38
C ASN A 260 -23.14 -25.16 -29.67
N ARG A 261 -22.86 -23.94 -30.14
CA ARG A 261 -23.37 -23.45 -31.44
C ARG A 261 -22.72 -24.17 -32.66
N LYS A 262 -21.46 -24.59 -32.56
CA LYS A 262 -20.79 -25.32 -33.64
C LYS A 262 -21.16 -26.81 -33.68
N ALA A 263 -21.79 -27.35 -32.65
CA ALA A 263 -22.25 -28.75 -32.62
C ALA A 263 -23.68 -28.94 -33.15
N VAL A 264 -24.41 -27.86 -33.46
CA VAL A 264 -25.79 -27.87 -33.95
C VAL A 264 -25.88 -27.39 -35.44
N ALA A 265 -24.76 -27.01 -36.04
CA ALA A 265 -24.62 -26.73 -37.46
C ALA A 265 -23.80 -27.80 -38.20
#